data_b0b1c5834d680f2f97ef54be73ee0bcd
#
_entry.id   b0b1c5834d680f2f97ef54be73ee0bcd
#
_cell.length_a   1.000
_cell.length_b   1.000
_cell.length_c   1.000
_cell.angle_alpha   90.00
_cell.angle_beta   90.00
_cell.angle_gamma   90.00
#
_symmetry.space_group_name_H-M   'P 1'
#
loop_
_entity.id
_entity.type
_entity.pdbx_description
1 polymer ?
#
loop_
_entity_poly.entity_id
_entity_poly.type
_entity_poly.pdbx_seq_one_letter_code
_entity_poly.pdbx_strand_id
1 'polypeptide(L)'
;MKSYRFTFFSIVLFLSFMLMISTISYAGSYAGTGEDMQEIKKGLSEVKEELKEIKRLLESPRPQAPTTPPAPALTESEASIDDDPILGKKNAPITIIEFSDYQCPFCARFSRDTLPQIKKDYIDKGIVRYVFRDYPLSSIHPRAQMAAEAAQCAGDQGKYWEMHDTLFDNQRALEVEDLKEYAEDLDLNIKSFNECLDKAKYVREVKDDIKSGENAGVQGTPAFIVGKTTENGVIKGKFIKGAHPYQTFKTAIEELLKSTP
;
A
#
# COMPACT_ATOMS: atom_id res chain seq x y z
N MET A 1 -3.59 -85.89 0.75
CA MET A 1 -2.88 -84.58 0.89
C MET A 1 -1.81 -84.43 -0.20
N LYS A 2 -2.16 -84.49 -1.50
CA LYS A 2 -1.18 -84.30 -2.59
C LYS A 2 -1.66 -83.42 -3.76
N SER A 3 -2.79 -82.72 -3.64
CA SER A 3 -3.37 -81.95 -4.77
C SER A 3 -3.22 -80.42 -4.67
N TYR A 4 -2.86 -79.81 -3.51
CA TYR A 4 -2.81 -78.38 -3.34
C TYR A 4 -1.45 -77.69 -3.65
N ARG A 5 -0.39 -78.47 -3.82
CA ARG A 5 0.95 -77.92 -4.08
C ARG A 5 1.18 -77.54 -5.54
N PHE A 6 0.47 -78.13 -6.47
CA PHE A 6 0.65 -77.88 -7.91
C PHE A 6 -0.11 -76.63 -8.41
N THR A 7 -1.24 -76.35 -7.81
CA THR A 7 -2.03 -75.18 -8.16
C THR A 7 -1.42 -73.88 -7.64
N PHE A 8 -0.75 -73.90 -6.50
CA PHE A 8 -0.13 -72.66 -5.94
C PHE A 8 1.10 -72.23 -6.73
N PHE A 9 1.88 -73.12 -7.26
CA PHE A 9 3.06 -72.84 -8.05
C PHE A 9 2.70 -72.31 -9.43
N SER A 10 1.61 -72.78 -10.03
CA SER A 10 1.13 -72.29 -11.32
C SER A 10 0.55 -70.82 -11.24
N ILE A 11 -0.14 -70.47 -10.12
CA ILE A 11 -0.72 -69.16 -9.90
C ILE A 11 0.40 -68.13 -9.63
N VAL A 12 1.44 -68.47 -8.87
CA VAL A 12 2.57 -67.57 -8.61
C VAL A 12 3.36 -67.29 -9.88
N LEU A 13 3.54 -68.29 -10.76
CA LEU A 13 4.23 -68.10 -12.04
C LEU A 13 3.43 -67.28 -13.01
N PHE A 14 2.08 -67.34 -13.00
CA PHE A 14 1.21 -66.55 -13.85
C PHE A 14 1.14 -65.08 -13.36
N LEU A 15 1.13 -64.86 -12.05
CA LEU A 15 1.17 -63.50 -11.46
C LEU A 15 2.51 -62.82 -11.72
N SER A 16 3.65 -63.53 -11.63
CA SER A 16 4.96 -62.95 -11.93
C SER A 16 5.13 -62.65 -13.42
N PHE A 17 4.53 -63.43 -14.32
CA PHE A 17 4.55 -63.18 -15.76
C PHE A 17 3.65 -62.01 -16.16
N MET A 18 2.48 -61.81 -15.51
CA MET A 18 1.61 -60.65 -15.69
C MET A 18 2.25 -59.37 -15.14
N LEU A 19 3.00 -59.43 -14.02
CA LEU A 19 3.73 -58.25 -13.51
C LEU A 19 4.90 -57.86 -14.45
N MET A 20 5.58 -58.84 -15.07
CA MET A 20 6.66 -58.57 -16.05
C MET A 20 6.12 -57.93 -17.34
N ILE A 21 4.95 -58.34 -17.83
CA ILE A 21 4.34 -57.76 -19.01
C ILE A 21 3.87 -56.32 -18.73
N SER A 22 3.35 -56.03 -17.52
CA SER A 22 2.94 -54.67 -17.15
C SER A 22 4.11 -53.69 -16.98
N THR A 23 5.28 -54.17 -16.54
CA THR A 23 6.48 -53.33 -16.44
C THR A 23 7.13 -53.05 -17.79
N ILE A 24 7.06 -53.98 -18.76
CA ILE A 24 7.56 -53.74 -20.12
C ILE A 24 6.66 -52.76 -20.88
N SER A 25 5.32 -52.82 -20.69
CA SER A 25 4.41 -51.85 -21.33
C SER A 25 4.55 -50.43 -20.73
N TYR A 26 4.97 -50.28 -19.47
CA TYR A 26 5.17 -48.96 -18.85
C TYR A 26 6.53 -48.34 -19.23
N ALA A 27 7.54 -49.16 -19.48
CA ALA A 27 8.86 -48.67 -19.93
C ALA A 27 8.89 -48.27 -21.42
N GLY A 28 7.97 -48.77 -22.23
CA GLY A 28 7.90 -48.43 -23.67
C GLY A 28 7.24 -47.06 -24.00
N SER A 29 6.62 -46.42 -23.02
CA SER A 29 5.87 -45.14 -23.27
C SER A 29 6.70 -43.87 -23.05
N TYR A 30 7.97 -43.99 -22.63
CA TYR A 30 8.87 -42.86 -22.40
C TYR A 30 10.09 -42.78 -23.33
N ALA A 31 10.15 -43.62 -24.34
CA ALA A 31 11.11 -43.41 -25.42
C ALA A 31 10.51 -42.33 -26.34
N GLY A 32 10.78 -41.07 -26.05
CA GLY A 32 10.46 -39.95 -26.94
C GLY A 32 11.02 -40.28 -28.32
N THR A 33 10.17 -40.22 -29.31
CA THR A 33 10.56 -40.48 -30.70
C THR A 33 11.60 -39.44 -31.12
N GLY A 34 12.45 -39.77 -32.10
CA GLY A 34 13.42 -38.78 -32.61
C GLY A 34 12.78 -37.49 -33.09
N GLU A 35 11.49 -37.53 -33.39
CA GLU A 35 10.65 -36.36 -33.75
C GLU A 35 10.40 -35.43 -32.54
N ASP A 36 10.06 -35.99 -31.37
CA ASP A 36 9.86 -35.21 -30.13
C ASP A 36 11.14 -34.47 -29.72
N MET A 37 12.30 -35.13 -29.88
CA MET A 37 13.61 -34.50 -29.60
C MET A 37 13.97 -33.40 -30.61
N GLN A 38 13.50 -33.49 -31.83
CA GLN A 38 13.71 -32.46 -32.85
C GLN A 38 12.80 -31.25 -32.58
N GLU A 39 11.55 -31.49 -32.18
CA GLU A 39 10.60 -30.43 -31.83
C GLU A 39 11.07 -29.64 -30.58
N ILE A 40 11.56 -30.34 -29.55
CA ILE A 40 12.17 -29.71 -28.36
C ILE A 40 13.39 -28.85 -28.74
N LYS A 41 14.28 -29.36 -29.61
CA LYS A 41 15.46 -28.62 -30.07
C LYS A 41 15.03 -27.37 -30.87
N LYS A 42 14.00 -27.46 -31.70
CA LYS A 42 13.46 -26.33 -32.45
C LYS A 42 12.88 -25.25 -31.48
N GLY A 43 12.03 -25.65 -30.54
CA GLY A 43 11.49 -24.76 -29.52
C GLY A 43 12.58 -24.08 -28.67
N LEU A 44 13.63 -24.84 -28.31
CA LEU A 44 14.78 -24.30 -27.57
C LEU A 44 15.57 -23.25 -28.38
N SER A 45 15.67 -23.45 -29.70
CA SER A 45 16.34 -22.48 -30.59
C SER A 45 15.50 -21.20 -30.75
N GLU A 46 14.18 -21.33 -30.83
CA GLU A 46 13.25 -20.17 -30.91
C GLU A 46 13.31 -19.33 -29.63
N VAL A 47 13.20 -19.95 -28.46
CA VAL A 47 13.35 -19.27 -27.17
C VAL A 47 14.72 -18.60 -27.03
N LYS A 48 15.79 -19.21 -27.53
CA LYS A 48 17.12 -18.62 -27.49
C LYS A 48 17.25 -17.37 -28.38
N GLU A 49 16.60 -17.32 -29.52
CA GLU A 49 16.57 -16.13 -30.37
C GLU A 49 15.70 -15.03 -29.78
N GLU A 50 14.56 -15.37 -29.18
CA GLU A 50 13.73 -14.41 -28.43
C GLU A 50 14.49 -13.80 -27.26
N LEU A 51 15.23 -14.61 -26.49
CA LEU A 51 16.07 -14.11 -25.38
C LEU A 51 17.19 -13.18 -25.89
N LYS A 52 17.78 -13.46 -27.06
CA LYS A 52 18.75 -12.54 -27.67
C LYS A 52 18.13 -11.21 -28.04
N GLU A 53 16.94 -11.22 -28.61
CA GLU A 53 16.24 -9.99 -29.00
C GLU A 53 15.83 -9.17 -27.78
N ILE A 54 15.30 -9.82 -26.71
CA ILE A 54 15.02 -9.16 -25.43
C ILE A 54 16.28 -8.53 -24.85
N LYS A 55 17.41 -9.27 -24.85
CA LYS A 55 18.70 -8.76 -24.39
C LYS A 55 19.15 -7.55 -25.23
N ARG A 56 19.02 -7.60 -26.54
CA ARG A 56 19.34 -6.49 -27.45
C ARG A 56 18.47 -5.26 -27.17
N LEU A 57 17.18 -5.45 -26.91
CA LEU A 57 16.25 -4.36 -26.55
C LEU A 57 16.58 -3.73 -25.20
N LEU A 58 17.04 -4.53 -24.23
CA LEU A 58 17.48 -4.06 -22.90
C LEU A 58 18.82 -3.32 -22.95
N GLU A 59 19.73 -3.74 -23.84
CA GLU A 59 21.04 -3.13 -24.03
C GLU A 59 21.00 -1.93 -25.01
N SER A 60 19.93 -1.78 -25.78
CA SER A 60 19.76 -0.61 -26.66
C SER A 60 19.63 0.66 -25.83
N PRO A 61 20.34 1.73 -26.16
CA PRO A 61 20.15 3.02 -25.51
C PRO A 61 18.67 3.39 -25.66
N ARG A 62 17.96 3.40 -24.52
CA ARG A 62 16.57 3.87 -24.51
C ARG A 62 16.57 5.29 -25.09
N PRO A 63 15.76 5.60 -26.13
CA PRO A 63 15.64 6.98 -26.57
C PRO A 63 15.33 7.82 -25.31
N GLN A 64 16.22 8.71 -24.96
CA GLN A 64 15.95 9.65 -23.88
C GLN A 64 14.71 10.42 -24.31
N ALA A 65 13.60 10.20 -23.61
CA ALA A 65 12.47 11.10 -23.71
C ALA A 65 13.02 12.53 -23.51
N PRO A 66 12.54 13.53 -24.24
CA PRO A 66 12.95 14.91 -24.04
C PRO A 66 12.89 15.20 -22.56
N THR A 67 14.05 15.42 -21.92
CA THR A 67 14.10 15.81 -20.54
C THR A 67 13.60 17.24 -20.49
N THR A 68 12.29 17.39 -20.31
CA THR A 68 11.75 18.63 -19.77
C THR A 68 12.47 18.79 -18.43
N PRO A 69 13.16 19.91 -18.19
CA PRO A 69 13.76 20.14 -16.87
C PRO A 69 12.68 19.89 -15.82
N PRO A 70 12.97 19.13 -14.75
CA PRO A 70 11.97 18.94 -13.70
C PRO A 70 11.53 20.34 -13.25
N ALA A 71 10.23 20.56 -13.20
CA ALA A 71 9.68 21.80 -12.61
C ALA A 71 10.37 22.01 -11.25
N PRO A 72 10.79 23.23 -10.92
CA PRO A 72 11.47 23.51 -9.65
C PRO A 72 10.67 22.85 -8.53
N ALA A 73 11.30 21.96 -7.80
CA ALA A 73 10.63 21.29 -6.68
C ALA A 73 10.20 22.41 -5.71
N LEU A 74 8.90 22.50 -5.41
CA LEU A 74 8.41 23.43 -4.40
C LEU A 74 9.17 23.11 -3.11
N THR A 75 9.87 24.10 -2.61
CA THR A 75 10.59 24.02 -1.33
C THR A 75 9.70 24.43 -0.18
N GLU A 76 8.68 25.25 -0.47
CA GLU A 76 7.66 25.74 0.46
C GLU A 76 6.28 25.61 -0.17
N SER A 77 5.28 25.44 0.68
CA SER A 77 3.87 25.44 0.31
C SER A 77 3.03 25.93 1.47
N GLU A 78 1.72 26.12 1.24
CA GLU A 78 0.76 26.48 2.28
C GLU A 78 -0.54 25.70 2.12
N ALA A 79 -1.18 25.39 3.24
CA ALA A 79 -2.52 24.84 3.30
C ALA A 79 -3.22 25.24 4.60
N SER A 80 -4.56 25.25 4.59
CA SER A 80 -5.36 25.34 5.81
C SER A 80 -5.35 24.01 6.54
N ILE A 81 -5.49 24.04 7.85
CA ILE A 81 -5.80 22.86 8.66
C ILE A 81 -7.30 22.55 8.67
N ASP A 82 -8.12 23.50 8.24
CA ASP A 82 -9.58 23.43 8.19
C ASP A 82 -10.19 22.86 9.49
N ASP A 83 -11.18 21.98 9.39
CA ASP A 83 -11.76 21.22 10.49
C ASP A 83 -11.20 19.78 10.63
N ASP A 84 -10.08 19.52 9.96
CA ASP A 84 -9.40 18.23 9.93
C ASP A 84 -8.95 17.69 11.29
N PRO A 85 -8.85 16.37 11.43
CA PRO A 85 -8.42 15.72 12.66
C PRO A 85 -7.01 16.13 13.09
N ILE A 86 -6.90 16.59 14.34
CA ILE A 86 -5.63 17.01 14.95
C ILE A 86 -5.18 15.97 15.98
N LEU A 87 -3.95 15.47 15.83
CA LEU A 87 -3.25 14.72 16.86
C LEU A 87 -2.32 15.65 17.64
N GLY A 88 -2.44 15.65 18.97
CA GLY A 88 -1.66 16.49 19.86
C GLY A 88 -2.39 17.73 20.32
N LYS A 89 -1.62 18.72 20.83
CA LYS A 89 -2.20 19.96 21.40
C LYS A 89 -2.52 20.97 20.29
N LYS A 90 -3.74 21.48 20.27
CA LYS A 90 -4.19 22.48 19.27
C LYS A 90 -3.30 23.72 19.22
N ASN A 91 -2.71 24.13 20.36
CA ASN A 91 -1.83 25.28 20.49
C ASN A 91 -0.33 24.95 20.41
N ALA A 92 0.04 23.76 19.92
CA ALA A 92 1.43 23.42 19.68
C ALA A 92 2.08 24.41 18.71
N PRO A 93 3.35 24.85 18.94
CA PRO A 93 3.98 25.90 18.14
C PRO A 93 4.24 25.54 16.68
N ILE A 94 4.29 24.23 16.38
CA ILE A 94 4.54 23.72 15.03
C ILE A 94 3.38 22.85 14.58
N THR A 95 3.03 22.95 13.30
CA THR A 95 2.05 22.11 12.65
C THR A 95 2.72 21.30 11.54
N ILE A 96 2.41 20.02 11.50
CA ILE A 96 2.65 19.14 10.35
C ILE A 96 1.29 18.83 9.74
N ILE A 97 1.08 19.17 8.48
CA ILE A 97 -0.08 18.73 7.69
C ILE A 97 0.42 17.59 6.80
N GLU A 98 -0.23 16.43 6.84
CA GLU A 98 -0.02 15.33 5.89
C GLU A 98 -1.22 15.20 4.96
N PHE A 99 -0.97 15.20 3.66
CA PHE A 99 -1.91 14.74 2.64
C PHE A 99 -1.63 13.26 2.36
N SER A 100 -2.61 12.41 2.64
CA SER A 100 -2.39 10.97 2.74
C SER A 100 -3.50 10.14 2.11
N ASP A 101 -3.20 8.86 1.90
CA ASP A 101 -4.08 7.89 1.24
C ASP A 101 -3.95 6.54 1.96
N TYR A 102 -5.06 6.03 2.48
CA TYR A 102 -5.09 4.80 3.26
C TYR A 102 -4.69 3.54 2.47
N GLN A 103 -4.78 3.55 1.15
CA GLN A 103 -4.32 2.44 0.30
C GLN A 103 -2.86 2.59 -0.16
N CYS A 104 -2.25 3.76 0.02
CA CYS A 104 -0.88 4.03 -0.41
C CYS A 104 0.16 3.32 0.47
N PRO A 105 1.03 2.45 -0.08
CA PRO A 105 2.02 1.74 0.71
C PRO A 105 3.10 2.66 1.31
N PHE A 106 3.34 3.82 0.70
CA PHE A 106 4.26 4.82 1.23
C PHE A 106 3.67 5.55 2.43
N CYS A 107 2.35 5.82 2.44
CA CYS A 107 1.65 6.39 3.59
C CYS A 107 1.68 5.42 4.77
N ALA A 108 1.37 4.14 4.56
CA ALA A 108 1.50 3.13 5.62
C ALA A 108 2.93 3.02 6.17
N ARG A 109 3.93 3.10 5.29
CA ARG A 109 5.33 3.12 5.75
C ARG A 109 5.62 4.32 6.65
N PHE A 110 5.15 5.51 6.29
CA PHE A 110 5.33 6.69 7.13
C PHE A 110 4.58 6.54 8.47
N SER A 111 3.32 6.12 8.43
CA SER A 111 2.49 5.91 9.63
C SER A 111 3.15 4.90 10.61
N ARG A 112 3.72 3.81 10.09
CA ARG A 112 4.35 2.77 10.91
C ARG A 112 5.75 3.14 11.39
N ASP A 113 6.59 3.72 10.53
CA ASP A 113 8.03 3.80 10.77
C ASP A 113 8.47 5.20 11.26
N THR A 114 7.76 6.26 10.86
CA THR A 114 8.17 7.66 11.11
C THR A 114 7.25 8.38 12.10
N LEU A 115 5.94 8.31 11.91
CA LEU A 115 4.96 9.01 12.75
C LEU A 115 5.08 8.66 14.24
N PRO A 116 5.32 7.40 14.66
CA PRO A 116 5.46 7.07 16.07
C PRO A 116 6.66 7.77 16.74
N GLN A 117 7.74 8.00 15.99
CA GLN A 117 8.91 8.72 16.50
C GLN A 117 8.61 10.21 16.65
N ILE A 118 7.92 10.82 15.66
CA ILE A 118 7.46 12.22 15.74
C ILE A 118 6.48 12.36 16.90
N LYS A 119 5.55 11.40 17.06
CA LYS A 119 4.58 11.41 18.16
C LYS A 119 5.27 11.44 19.51
N LYS A 120 6.17 10.50 19.77
CA LYS A 120 6.92 10.38 21.04
C LYS A 120 7.76 11.62 21.35
N ASP A 121 8.47 12.14 20.34
CA ASP A 121 9.49 13.17 20.56
C ASP A 121 8.92 14.59 20.55
N TYR A 122 7.79 14.83 19.87
CA TYR A 122 7.25 16.16 19.65
C TYR A 122 5.77 16.31 19.95
N ILE A 123 4.89 15.38 19.47
CA ILE A 123 3.44 15.52 19.61
C ILE A 123 3.02 15.35 21.06
N ASP A 124 3.46 14.27 21.71
CA ASP A 124 3.14 13.97 23.12
C ASP A 124 3.72 15.03 24.08
N LYS A 125 4.79 15.73 23.66
CA LYS A 125 5.37 16.86 24.40
C LYS A 125 4.66 18.19 24.13
N GLY A 126 3.71 18.23 23.19
CA GLY A 126 2.97 19.44 22.82
C GLY A 126 3.79 20.45 22.03
N ILE A 127 4.85 20.01 21.37
CA ILE A 127 5.72 20.83 20.48
C ILE A 127 5.16 20.86 19.08
N VAL A 128 4.58 19.76 18.62
CA VAL A 128 3.99 19.61 17.29
C VAL A 128 2.52 19.21 17.45
N ARG A 129 1.65 19.76 16.61
CA ARG A 129 0.37 19.18 16.26
C ARG A 129 0.46 18.59 14.86
N TYR A 130 -0.17 17.46 14.68
CA TYR A 130 -0.21 16.76 13.40
C TYR A 130 -1.64 16.76 12.90
N VAL A 131 -1.83 17.11 11.63
CA VAL A 131 -3.11 17.21 10.93
C VAL A 131 -3.08 16.24 9.77
N PHE A 132 -4.10 15.40 9.67
CA PHE A 132 -4.23 14.45 8.58
C PHE A 132 -5.31 14.95 7.62
N ARG A 133 -4.95 15.07 6.35
CA ARG A 133 -5.85 15.45 5.27
C ARG A 133 -5.97 14.32 4.26
N ASP A 134 -7.20 14.02 3.89
CA ASP A 134 -7.51 12.91 2.99
C ASP A 134 -7.14 13.26 1.54
N TYR A 135 -6.26 12.46 0.93
CA TYR A 135 -5.87 12.65 -0.47
C TYR A 135 -5.89 11.30 -1.22
N PRO A 136 -7.07 10.65 -1.35
CA PRO A 136 -7.21 9.37 -2.00
C PRO A 136 -6.91 9.46 -3.50
N LEU A 137 -5.94 8.67 -3.97
CA LEU A 137 -5.58 8.55 -5.38
C LEU A 137 -6.49 7.52 -6.08
N SER A 138 -7.79 7.78 -6.13
CA SER A 138 -8.85 6.83 -6.51
C SER A 138 -8.64 6.17 -7.89
N SER A 139 -7.84 6.77 -8.78
CA SER A 139 -7.49 6.19 -10.08
C SER A 139 -6.61 4.93 -9.98
N ILE A 140 -5.82 4.79 -8.91
CA ILE A 140 -4.92 3.66 -8.66
C ILE A 140 -5.21 2.97 -7.31
N HIS A 141 -5.95 3.63 -6.43
CA HIS A 141 -6.35 3.17 -5.10
C HIS A 141 -7.87 3.23 -4.94
N PRO A 142 -8.62 2.28 -5.52
CA PRO A 142 -10.07 2.38 -5.65
C PRO A 142 -10.85 2.36 -4.33
N ARG A 143 -10.24 1.91 -3.22
CA ARG A 143 -10.86 1.85 -1.89
C ARG A 143 -10.47 2.99 -0.97
N ALA A 144 -9.49 3.81 -1.37
CA ALA A 144 -8.94 4.87 -0.52
C ALA A 144 -9.98 5.93 -0.15
N GLN A 145 -10.88 6.28 -1.09
CA GLN A 145 -11.97 7.23 -0.83
C GLN A 145 -12.91 6.74 0.27
N MET A 146 -13.34 5.49 0.20
CA MET A 146 -14.26 4.92 1.19
C MET A 146 -13.58 4.73 2.55
N ALA A 147 -12.29 4.38 2.57
CA ALA A 147 -11.51 4.29 3.79
C ALA A 147 -11.36 5.66 4.48
N ALA A 148 -11.15 6.74 3.70
CA ALA A 148 -11.12 8.10 4.21
C ALA A 148 -12.47 8.48 4.87
N GLU A 149 -13.59 8.23 4.16
CA GLU A 149 -14.92 8.48 4.71
C GLU A 149 -15.20 7.66 5.98
N ALA A 150 -14.69 6.43 6.08
CA ALA A 150 -14.82 5.60 7.28
C ALA A 150 -14.07 6.19 8.48
N ALA A 151 -12.86 6.72 8.26
CA ALA A 151 -12.10 7.40 9.32
C ALA A 151 -12.85 8.63 9.84
N GLN A 152 -13.43 9.42 8.95
CA GLN A 152 -14.25 10.58 9.31
C GLN A 152 -15.52 10.16 10.07
N CYS A 153 -16.21 9.09 9.64
CA CYS A 153 -17.37 8.56 10.34
C CYS A 153 -17.04 8.04 11.75
N ALA A 154 -15.87 7.44 11.93
CA ALA A 154 -15.36 7.07 13.26
C ALA A 154 -15.04 8.32 14.10
N GLY A 155 -14.58 9.38 13.46
CA GLY A 155 -14.32 10.69 14.06
C GLY A 155 -15.57 11.33 14.69
N ASP A 156 -16.75 11.16 14.12
CA ASP A 156 -18.04 11.57 14.73
C ASP A 156 -18.25 11.00 16.14
N GLN A 157 -17.59 9.88 16.42
CA GLN A 157 -17.70 9.17 17.69
C GLN A 157 -16.40 9.23 18.53
N GLY A 158 -15.48 10.14 18.15
CA GLY A 158 -14.22 10.36 18.85
C GLY A 158 -13.16 9.28 18.64
N LYS A 159 -13.31 8.46 17.58
CA LYS A 159 -12.44 7.31 17.27
C LYS A 159 -11.69 7.44 15.94
N TYR A 160 -11.45 8.69 15.50
CA TYR A 160 -10.75 8.94 14.23
C TYR A 160 -9.37 8.27 14.18
N TRP A 161 -8.55 8.49 15.21
CA TRP A 161 -7.17 8.02 15.20
C TRP A 161 -7.05 6.50 15.37
N GLU A 162 -7.94 5.89 16.12
CA GLU A 162 -8.01 4.43 16.22
C GLU A 162 -8.41 3.81 14.87
N MET A 163 -9.38 4.39 14.17
CA MET A 163 -9.74 3.95 12.82
C MET A 163 -8.60 4.20 11.83
N HIS A 164 -7.95 5.37 11.89
CA HIS A 164 -6.77 5.69 11.09
C HIS A 164 -5.69 4.62 11.21
N ASP A 165 -5.33 4.25 12.43
CA ASP A 165 -4.31 3.24 12.69
C ASP A 165 -4.76 1.86 12.15
N THR A 166 -6.01 1.48 12.40
CA THR A 166 -6.59 0.23 11.90
C THR A 166 -6.56 0.14 10.38
N LEU A 167 -6.89 1.22 9.67
CA LEU A 167 -6.90 1.25 8.20
C LEU A 167 -5.49 1.09 7.61
N PHE A 168 -4.47 1.73 8.20
CA PHE A 168 -3.08 1.57 7.76
C PHE A 168 -2.51 0.20 8.07
N ASP A 169 -2.92 -0.41 9.17
CA ASP A 169 -2.50 -1.76 9.53
C ASP A 169 -3.13 -2.82 8.61
N ASN A 170 -4.27 -2.51 8.01
CA ASN A 170 -5.08 -3.43 7.21
C ASN A 170 -5.28 -2.99 5.75
N GLN A 171 -4.29 -2.37 5.10
CA GLN A 171 -4.40 -1.79 3.75
C GLN A 171 -4.95 -2.74 2.64
N ARG A 172 -4.95 -4.05 2.87
CA ARG A 172 -5.45 -5.05 1.91
C ARG A 172 -6.92 -5.40 2.10
N ALA A 173 -7.50 -5.00 3.21
CA ALA A 173 -8.87 -5.26 3.63
C ALA A 173 -9.57 -3.90 3.89
N LEU A 174 -9.99 -3.23 2.83
CA LEU A 174 -10.62 -1.90 2.85
C LEU A 174 -11.93 -1.91 2.03
N GLU A 175 -12.57 -3.09 1.91
CA GLU A 175 -13.93 -3.16 1.38
C GLU A 175 -14.92 -2.63 2.42
N VAL A 176 -16.13 -2.30 2.00
CA VAL A 176 -17.15 -1.73 2.89
C VAL A 176 -17.44 -2.65 4.08
N GLU A 177 -17.43 -3.95 3.85
CA GLU A 177 -17.62 -4.97 4.89
C GLU A 177 -16.50 -4.92 5.92
N ASP A 178 -15.24 -4.82 5.48
CA ASP A 178 -14.06 -4.69 6.36
C ASP A 178 -14.17 -3.42 7.23
N LEU A 179 -14.55 -2.29 6.61
CA LEU A 179 -14.69 -1.01 7.32
C LEU A 179 -15.75 -1.06 8.41
N LYS A 180 -16.85 -1.80 8.16
CA LYS A 180 -17.92 -2.02 9.16
C LYS A 180 -17.45 -2.95 10.28
N GLU A 181 -16.65 -3.98 9.98
CA GLU A 181 -16.04 -4.85 10.98
C GLU A 181 -15.07 -4.06 11.89
N TYR A 182 -14.23 -3.19 11.32
CA TYR A 182 -13.37 -2.32 12.13
C TYR A 182 -14.16 -1.37 13.04
N ALA A 183 -15.31 -0.90 12.59
CA ALA A 183 -16.17 -0.09 13.44
C ALA A 183 -16.73 -0.89 14.63
N GLU A 184 -17.04 -2.19 14.44
CA GLU A 184 -17.41 -3.11 15.52
C GLU A 184 -16.25 -3.33 16.49
N ASP A 185 -15.07 -3.62 15.97
CA ASP A 185 -13.85 -3.85 16.76
C ASP A 185 -13.44 -2.63 17.60
N LEU A 186 -13.79 -1.44 17.14
CA LEU A 186 -13.53 -0.17 17.83
C LEU A 186 -14.66 0.22 18.80
N ASP A 187 -15.64 -0.65 19.05
CA ASP A 187 -16.80 -0.41 19.92
C ASP A 187 -17.63 0.83 19.49
N LEU A 188 -17.73 1.12 18.18
CA LEU A 188 -18.53 2.22 17.67
C LEU A 188 -20.03 1.89 17.70
N ASN A 189 -20.86 2.93 17.73
CA ASN A 189 -22.28 2.75 17.43
C ASN A 189 -22.45 2.41 15.95
N ILE A 190 -22.64 1.13 15.66
CA ILE A 190 -22.65 0.56 14.31
C ILE A 190 -23.77 1.16 13.45
N LYS A 191 -24.95 1.41 14.05
CA LYS A 191 -26.04 2.04 13.30
C LYS A 191 -25.65 3.43 12.81
N SER A 192 -25.06 4.25 13.68
CA SER A 192 -24.64 5.61 13.34
C SER A 192 -23.49 5.59 12.34
N PHE A 193 -22.51 4.68 12.49
CA PHE A 193 -21.40 4.52 11.57
C PHE A 193 -21.88 4.10 10.17
N ASN A 194 -22.72 3.06 10.10
CA ASN A 194 -23.27 2.60 8.83
C ASN A 194 -24.12 3.67 8.14
N GLU A 195 -24.95 4.41 8.89
CA GLU A 195 -25.71 5.52 8.32
C GLU A 195 -24.80 6.64 7.76
N CYS A 196 -23.70 6.94 8.44
CA CYS A 196 -22.72 7.92 8.00
C CYS A 196 -22.05 7.48 6.69
N LEU A 197 -21.55 6.24 6.65
CA LEU A 197 -20.83 5.69 5.51
C LEU A 197 -21.75 5.46 4.31
N ASP A 198 -22.92 4.81 4.51
CA ASP A 198 -23.87 4.48 3.45
C ASP A 198 -24.52 5.73 2.82
N LYS A 199 -24.63 6.85 3.58
CA LYS A 199 -25.11 8.15 3.08
C LYS A 199 -23.99 9.02 2.51
N ALA A 200 -22.74 8.53 2.48
CA ALA A 200 -21.57 9.25 1.98
C ALA A 200 -21.42 10.64 2.62
N LYS A 201 -21.60 10.72 3.94
CA LYS A 201 -21.62 12.00 4.70
C LYS A 201 -20.38 12.84 4.45
N TYR A 202 -19.22 12.22 4.32
CA TYR A 202 -17.90 12.87 4.23
C TYR A 202 -17.32 12.95 2.81
N VAL A 203 -18.08 12.55 1.78
CA VAL A 203 -17.64 12.69 0.37
C VAL A 203 -17.21 14.12 0.02
N ARG A 204 -17.90 15.13 0.56
CA ARG A 204 -17.57 16.52 0.28
C ARG A 204 -16.28 16.93 0.97
N GLU A 205 -16.12 16.56 2.23
CA GLU A 205 -14.92 16.81 3.02
C GLU A 205 -13.67 16.27 2.33
N VAL A 206 -13.67 14.99 1.98
CA VAL A 206 -12.56 14.36 1.25
C VAL A 206 -12.26 15.07 -0.08
N LYS A 207 -13.29 15.57 -0.80
CA LYS A 207 -13.08 16.33 -2.04
C LYS A 207 -12.47 17.70 -1.79
N ASP A 208 -12.87 18.37 -0.73
CA ASP A 208 -12.33 19.68 -0.35
C ASP A 208 -10.86 19.53 0.08
N ASP A 209 -10.51 18.43 0.73
CA ASP A 209 -9.14 18.04 1.05
C ASP A 209 -8.27 17.79 -0.17
N ILE A 210 -8.77 16.99 -1.12
CA ILE A 210 -8.08 16.76 -2.40
C ILE A 210 -7.79 18.12 -3.07
N LYS A 211 -8.79 18.99 -3.18
CA LYS A 211 -8.63 20.30 -3.80
C LYS A 211 -7.62 21.17 -3.06
N SER A 212 -7.62 21.13 -1.72
CA SER A 212 -6.63 21.83 -0.90
C SER A 212 -5.22 21.33 -1.18
N GLY A 213 -5.04 20.00 -1.26
CA GLY A 213 -3.76 19.39 -1.61
C GLY A 213 -3.30 19.77 -3.03
N GLU A 214 -4.20 19.75 -4.02
CA GLU A 214 -3.89 20.22 -5.38
C GLU A 214 -3.39 21.66 -5.39
N ASN A 215 -4.07 22.56 -4.68
CA ASN A 215 -3.68 23.96 -4.53
C ASN A 215 -2.31 24.10 -3.84
N ALA A 216 -2.02 23.24 -2.89
CA ALA A 216 -0.73 23.17 -2.20
C ALA A 216 0.40 22.53 -3.04
N GLY A 217 0.09 22.01 -4.24
CA GLY A 217 1.05 21.40 -5.15
C GLY A 217 1.34 19.92 -4.85
N VAL A 218 0.43 19.25 -4.13
CA VAL A 218 0.48 17.79 -3.92
C VAL A 218 0.23 17.08 -5.25
N GLN A 219 1.11 16.15 -5.59
CA GLN A 219 1.05 15.35 -6.82
C GLN A 219 1.10 13.84 -6.53
N GLY A 220 1.09 13.47 -5.27
CA GLY A 220 1.16 12.08 -4.79
C GLY A 220 1.34 12.04 -3.28
N THR A 221 1.12 10.88 -2.71
CA THR A 221 1.05 10.67 -1.27
C THR A 221 2.19 9.77 -0.75
N PRO A 222 2.61 9.98 0.50
CA PRO A 222 2.27 11.10 1.35
C PRO A 222 2.98 12.40 0.90
N ALA A 223 2.39 13.55 1.21
CA ALA A 223 3.04 14.86 1.09
C ALA A 223 2.77 15.67 2.35
N PHE A 224 3.73 16.50 2.73
CA PHE A 224 3.68 17.19 4.02
C PHE A 224 3.99 18.67 3.87
N ILE A 225 3.33 19.49 4.73
CA ILE A 225 3.71 20.88 4.99
C ILE A 225 4.09 20.97 6.46
N VAL A 226 5.31 21.42 6.74
CA VAL A 226 5.84 21.58 8.10
C VAL A 226 6.11 23.06 8.33
N GLY A 227 5.34 23.69 9.21
CA GLY A 227 5.40 25.12 9.43
C GLY A 227 5.04 25.55 10.86
N LYS A 228 5.20 26.86 11.14
CA LYS A 228 4.74 27.43 12.40
C LYS A 228 3.22 27.44 12.45
N THR A 229 2.68 27.15 13.61
CA THR A 229 1.24 27.26 13.88
C THR A 229 0.80 28.72 13.81
N THR A 230 -0.31 28.97 13.15
CA THR A 230 -0.92 30.29 13.02
C THR A 230 -2.32 30.29 13.63
N GLU A 231 -2.81 31.48 14.01
CA GLU A 231 -4.15 31.62 14.58
C GLU A 231 -5.26 31.41 13.55
N ASN A 232 -5.01 31.76 12.27
CA ASN A 232 -5.97 31.60 11.19
C ASN A 232 -5.99 30.17 10.58
N GLY A 233 -5.17 29.26 11.12
CA GLY A 233 -5.12 27.88 10.66
C GLY A 233 -4.42 27.64 9.31
N VAL A 234 -3.93 28.67 8.62
CA VAL A 234 -3.16 28.54 7.39
C VAL A 234 -1.70 28.30 7.74
N ILE A 235 -1.15 27.17 7.34
CA ILE A 235 0.23 26.79 7.62
C ILE A 235 1.05 26.97 6.35
N LYS A 236 2.01 27.89 6.42
CA LYS A 236 3.03 28.04 5.40
C LYS A 236 4.35 27.45 5.90
N GLY A 237 4.98 26.63 5.11
CA GLY A 237 6.20 25.97 5.55
C GLY A 237 6.86 25.09 4.50
N LYS A 238 7.81 24.30 4.98
CA LYS A 238 8.60 23.40 4.16
C LYS A 238 7.70 22.30 3.57
N PHE A 239 7.77 22.16 2.24
CA PHE A 239 7.05 21.12 1.53
C PHE A 239 7.92 19.89 1.38
N ILE A 240 7.46 18.74 1.88
CA ILE A 240 8.17 17.46 1.87
C ILE A 240 7.34 16.45 1.08
N LYS A 241 7.88 15.91 -0.02
CA LYS A 241 7.20 14.94 -0.89
C LYS A 241 7.65 13.53 -0.57
N GLY A 242 6.70 12.64 -0.26
CA GLY A 242 6.96 11.22 -0.03
C GLY A 242 7.33 10.87 1.42
N ALA A 243 7.34 9.57 1.69
CA ALA A 243 7.59 9.01 3.02
C ALA A 243 9.08 9.08 3.38
N HIS A 244 9.49 10.23 3.88
CA HIS A 244 10.85 10.45 4.36
C HIS A 244 11.08 9.86 5.76
N PRO A 245 12.33 9.53 6.12
CA PRO A 245 12.67 9.04 7.45
C PRO A 245 12.54 10.17 8.49
N TYR A 246 12.36 9.77 9.75
CA TYR A 246 12.22 10.65 10.91
C TYR A 246 13.20 11.83 10.94
N GLN A 247 14.47 11.60 10.56
CA GLN A 247 15.50 12.65 10.59
C GLN A 247 15.17 13.87 9.72
N THR A 248 14.44 13.69 8.62
CA THR A 248 14.01 14.80 7.75
C THR A 248 13.02 15.71 8.50
N PHE A 249 12.05 15.13 9.19
CA PHE A 249 11.05 15.86 9.98
C PHE A 249 11.68 16.50 11.21
N LYS A 250 12.54 15.76 11.90
CA LYS A 250 13.31 16.29 13.03
C LYS A 250 14.08 17.55 12.64
N THR A 251 14.81 17.53 11.53
CA THR A 251 15.55 18.71 11.04
C THR A 251 14.62 19.89 10.76
N ALA A 252 13.51 19.65 10.06
CA ALA A 252 12.54 20.70 9.74
C ALA A 252 11.89 21.32 11.01
N ILE A 253 11.53 20.49 11.98
CA ILE A 253 10.96 20.93 13.26
C ILE A 253 12.00 21.76 14.04
N GLU A 254 13.23 21.27 14.17
CA GLU A 254 14.28 21.93 14.95
C GLU A 254 14.73 23.27 14.32
N GLU A 255 14.72 23.38 12.99
CA GLU A 255 14.98 24.64 12.27
C GLU A 255 13.89 25.66 12.60
N LEU A 256 12.61 25.27 12.56
CA LEU A 256 11.48 26.13 12.89
C LEU A 256 11.49 26.60 14.35
N LEU A 257 11.88 25.72 15.28
CA LEU A 257 11.99 26.07 16.71
C LEU A 257 13.11 27.07 16.98
N LYS A 258 14.19 27.06 16.19
CA LYS A 258 15.33 28.01 16.32
C LYS A 258 15.05 29.36 15.65
N SER A 259 14.19 29.39 14.63
CA SER A 259 13.85 30.63 13.95
C SER A 259 12.94 31.47 14.86
N THR A 260 13.50 32.53 15.43
CA THR A 260 12.77 33.52 16.23
C THR A 260 11.60 34.11 15.41
N PRO A 261 10.46 34.47 16.05
CA PRO A 261 9.35 35.11 15.36
C PRO A 261 9.76 36.44 14.73
#